data_38e75673065344d5cee865408a23000b
#
_entry.id   38e75673065344d5cee865408a23000b
#
_cell.length_a   1.000
_cell.length_b   1.000
_cell.length_c   1.000
_cell.angle_alpha   90.00
_cell.angle_beta   90.00
_cell.angle_gamma   90.00
#
_symmetry.space_group_name_H-M   'P 1'
#
loop_
_entity.id
_entity.type
_entity.pdbx_description
1 polymer ?
#
loop_
_entity_poly.entity_id
_entity_poly.type
_entity_poly.pdbx_seq_one_letter_code
_entity_poly.pdbx_strand_id
1 'polypeptide(L)'
;ALSSAASDVYKRQELAEILLEAVSYTGVGGKKSSGLGKYTLIPKKIPDQYLERLQQDVTNRRVMTLSVCLPMNQELDRVLERASYQLIKRSGFVASATFADEPKRKRDLFAFSSGSCFYGSFRGDIYDVAVNGIHPVYRYAKPLLISLA
;
A
#
# COMPACT_ATOMS: atom_id res chain seq x y z
N ALA A 1 -29.18 -6.48 5.79
CA ALA A 1 -27.72 -6.78 5.83
C ALA A 1 -27.02 -6.40 4.52
N LEU A 2 -27.57 -6.76 3.36
CA LEU A 2 -27.02 -6.38 2.04
C LEU A 2 -27.09 -4.86 1.79
N SER A 3 -28.13 -4.19 2.25
CA SER A 3 -28.30 -2.73 2.13
C SER A 3 -27.28 -1.95 2.96
N SER A 4 -26.93 -2.42 4.16
CA SER A 4 -25.93 -1.76 5.01
C SER A 4 -24.51 -1.90 4.46
N ALA A 5 -24.14 -3.06 3.93
CA ALA A 5 -22.82 -3.28 3.33
C ALA A 5 -22.64 -2.45 2.06
N ALA A 6 -23.63 -2.36 1.20
CA ALA A 6 -23.59 -1.51 0.02
C ALA A 6 -23.45 -0.02 0.40
N SER A 7 -24.23 0.45 1.38
CA SER A 7 -24.13 1.82 1.90
C SER A 7 -22.73 2.12 2.48
N ASP A 8 -22.10 1.16 3.17
CA ASP A 8 -20.76 1.31 3.71
C ASP A 8 -19.68 1.40 2.61
N VAL A 9 -19.83 0.62 1.54
CA VAL A 9 -18.94 0.69 0.37
C VAL A 9 -19.02 2.06 -0.31
N TYR A 10 -20.23 2.57 -0.55
CA TYR A 10 -20.43 3.89 -1.14
C TYR A 10 -19.84 5.02 -0.30
N LYS A 11 -20.05 4.99 1.02
CA LYS A 11 -19.44 5.98 1.93
C LYS A 11 -17.92 5.95 1.92
N ARG A 12 -17.33 4.76 1.82
CA ARG A 12 -15.86 4.60 1.70
C ARG A 12 -15.33 5.10 0.37
N GLN A 13 -16.08 4.92 -0.72
CA GLN A 13 -15.73 5.45 -2.03
C GLN A 13 -15.74 6.99 -2.01
N GLU A 14 -16.82 7.59 -1.54
CA GLU A 14 -16.95 9.04 -1.41
C GLU A 14 -15.82 9.62 -0.54
N LEU A 15 -15.53 9.01 0.61
CA LEU A 15 -14.43 9.42 1.46
C LEU A 15 -13.07 9.31 0.74
N ALA A 16 -12.84 8.24 -0.02
CA ALA A 16 -11.60 8.07 -0.78
C ALA A 16 -11.44 9.15 -1.86
N GLU A 17 -12.50 9.51 -2.56
CA GLU A 17 -12.50 10.58 -3.55
C GLU A 17 -12.18 11.93 -2.92
N ILE A 18 -12.84 12.29 -1.81
CA ILE A 18 -12.58 13.52 -1.05
C ILE A 18 -11.13 13.58 -0.59
N LEU A 19 -10.59 12.49 -0.04
CA LEU A 19 -9.21 12.45 0.43
C LEU A 19 -8.21 12.56 -0.72
N LEU A 20 -8.46 11.89 -1.84
CA LEU A 20 -7.60 11.98 -3.02
C LEU A 20 -7.64 13.38 -3.64
N GLU A 21 -8.80 14.01 -3.67
CA GLU A 21 -8.93 15.40 -4.12
C GLU A 21 -8.17 16.35 -3.19
N ALA A 22 -8.32 16.23 -1.88
CA ALA A 22 -7.57 17.05 -0.91
C ALA A 22 -6.05 16.88 -1.08
N VAL A 23 -5.57 15.66 -1.30
CA VAL A 23 -4.14 15.38 -1.55
C VAL A 23 -3.68 15.94 -2.88
N SER A 24 -4.55 16.09 -3.89
CA SER A 24 -4.19 16.68 -5.19
C SER A 24 -3.71 18.14 -5.08
N TYR A 25 -4.29 18.90 -4.16
CA TYR A 25 -3.88 20.28 -3.88
C TYR A 25 -2.54 20.38 -3.15
N THR A 26 -2.29 19.46 -2.22
CA THR A 26 -1.03 19.44 -1.45
C THR A 26 0.11 18.73 -2.18
N GLY A 27 -0.21 17.86 -3.11
CA GLY A 27 0.72 17.05 -3.89
C GLY A 27 1.21 15.81 -3.16
N VAL A 28 1.76 14.87 -3.92
CA VAL A 28 2.34 13.61 -3.46
C VAL A 28 3.85 13.64 -3.67
N GLY A 29 4.62 13.09 -2.71
CA GLY A 29 6.06 12.93 -2.81
C GLY A 29 6.88 13.91 -1.98
N GLY A 30 8.20 13.78 -2.07
CA GLY A 30 9.15 14.52 -1.22
C GLY A 30 9.44 15.97 -1.66
N LYS A 31 9.06 16.35 -2.87
CA LYS A 31 9.33 17.71 -3.42
C LYS A 31 8.08 18.59 -3.50
N LYS A 32 7.16 18.41 -2.57
CA LYS A 32 5.91 19.20 -2.52
C LYS A 32 6.16 20.69 -2.31
N SER A 33 7.14 21.05 -1.51
CA SER A 33 7.54 22.45 -1.27
C SER A 33 8.04 23.16 -2.54
N SER A 34 8.47 22.42 -3.54
CA SER A 34 8.87 22.94 -4.86
C SER A 34 7.72 22.93 -5.87
N GLY A 35 6.47 22.74 -5.43
CA GLY A 35 5.28 22.70 -6.30
C GLY A 35 5.08 21.41 -7.08
N LEU A 36 5.94 20.41 -6.92
CA LEU A 36 5.84 19.13 -7.59
C LEU A 36 4.84 18.19 -6.89
N GLY A 37 4.33 17.21 -7.65
CA GLY A 37 3.44 16.18 -7.13
C GLY A 37 1.96 16.55 -7.08
N LYS A 38 1.57 17.74 -7.53
CA LYS A 38 0.17 18.09 -7.76
C LYS A 38 -0.37 17.32 -8.96
N TYR A 39 -1.64 16.96 -8.91
CA TYR A 39 -2.30 16.21 -9.98
C TYR A 39 -3.77 16.60 -10.08
N THR A 40 -4.40 16.24 -11.17
CA THR A 40 -5.86 16.32 -11.35
C THR A 40 -6.43 14.93 -11.21
N LEU A 41 -7.42 14.74 -10.34
CA LEU A 41 -8.12 13.47 -10.18
C LEU A 41 -9.14 13.31 -11.32
N ILE A 42 -8.99 12.25 -12.10
CA ILE A 42 -9.94 11.87 -13.15
C ILE A 42 -10.40 10.44 -12.89
N PRO A 43 -11.54 10.25 -12.20
CA PRO A 43 -12.08 8.91 -11.96
C PRO A 43 -12.41 8.21 -13.28
N LYS A 44 -12.01 6.95 -13.40
CA LYS A 44 -12.33 6.10 -14.55
C LYS A 44 -12.76 4.72 -14.06
N LYS A 45 -13.72 4.13 -14.76
CA LYS A 45 -14.11 2.72 -14.53
C LYS A 45 -12.92 1.82 -14.88
N ILE A 46 -12.61 0.89 -14.01
CA ILE A 46 -11.63 -0.16 -14.30
C ILE A 46 -12.21 -1.07 -15.40
N PRO A 47 -11.45 -1.39 -16.46
CA PRO A 47 -11.89 -2.37 -17.47
C PRO A 47 -12.23 -3.72 -16.82
N ASP A 48 -13.32 -4.33 -17.28
CA ASP A 48 -13.90 -5.53 -16.65
C ASP A 48 -12.89 -6.69 -16.54
N GLN A 49 -12.03 -6.87 -17.53
CA GLN A 49 -10.94 -7.87 -17.51
C GLN A 49 -9.96 -7.71 -16.32
N TYR A 50 -9.72 -6.50 -15.85
CA TYR A 50 -8.87 -6.26 -14.65
C TYR A 50 -9.69 -6.39 -13.37
N LEU A 51 -10.95 -5.97 -13.41
CA LEU A 51 -11.85 -6.10 -12.27
C LEU A 51 -12.05 -7.56 -11.90
N GLU A 52 -12.31 -8.42 -12.88
CA GLU A 52 -12.43 -9.86 -12.70
C GLU A 52 -11.19 -10.46 -12.03
N ARG A 53 -9.99 -10.10 -12.50
CA ARG A 53 -8.73 -10.59 -11.94
C ARG A 53 -8.46 -10.08 -10.52
N LEU A 54 -8.92 -8.88 -10.18
CA LEU A 54 -8.79 -8.31 -8.83
C LEU A 54 -9.77 -8.94 -7.84
N GLN A 55 -10.95 -9.37 -8.31
CA GLN A 55 -12.00 -9.97 -7.49
C GLN A 55 -11.92 -11.49 -7.41
N GLN A 56 -11.10 -12.11 -8.25
CA GLN A 56 -10.97 -13.55 -8.32
C GLN A 56 -10.42 -14.13 -7.02
N ASP A 57 -10.93 -15.29 -6.60
CA ASP A 57 -10.34 -16.03 -5.49
C ASP A 57 -8.90 -16.44 -5.82
N VAL A 58 -8.00 -15.99 -4.99
CA VAL A 58 -6.56 -16.16 -5.17
C VAL A 58 -5.96 -17.25 -4.25
N THR A 59 -6.78 -18.00 -3.53
CA THR A 59 -6.36 -18.93 -2.47
C THR A 59 -5.35 -19.97 -2.97
N ASN A 60 -5.54 -20.51 -4.16
CA ASN A 60 -4.67 -21.52 -4.78
C ASN A 60 -4.19 -21.11 -6.18
N ARG A 61 -3.93 -19.85 -6.38
CA ARG A 61 -3.51 -19.32 -7.66
C ARG A 61 -2.20 -18.56 -7.59
N ARG A 62 -1.55 -18.45 -8.72
CA ARG A 62 -0.42 -17.55 -8.86
C ARG A 62 -0.94 -16.11 -8.92
N VAL A 63 -0.36 -15.26 -8.10
CA VAL A 63 -0.73 -13.84 -7.99
C VAL A 63 0.48 -12.96 -8.15
N MET A 64 0.25 -11.74 -8.62
CA MET A 64 1.27 -10.70 -8.67
C MET A 64 0.85 -9.54 -7.76
N THR A 65 1.78 -8.98 -7.01
CA THR A 65 1.49 -7.76 -6.27
C THR A 65 1.68 -6.52 -7.13
N LEU A 66 0.68 -5.64 -7.09
CA LEU A 66 0.72 -4.32 -7.73
C LEU A 66 1.30 -3.25 -6.80
N SER A 67 1.43 -3.55 -5.52
CA SER A 67 1.96 -2.66 -4.48
C SER A 67 3.24 -3.18 -3.87
N VAL A 68 3.99 -2.29 -3.21
CA VAL A 68 5.06 -2.70 -2.32
C VAL A 68 4.43 -3.32 -1.07
N CYS A 69 4.86 -4.52 -0.70
CA CYS A 69 4.24 -5.27 0.39
C CYS A 69 5.26 -6.07 1.20
N LEU A 70 4.84 -6.48 2.39
CA LEU A 70 5.62 -7.35 3.25
C LEU A 70 4.65 -8.24 4.04
N PRO A 71 4.78 -9.58 3.95
CA PRO A 71 4.02 -10.51 4.78
C PRO A 71 4.29 -10.30 6.26
N MET A 72 3.34 -10.68 7.10
CA MET A 72 3.60 -10.83 8.53
C MET A 72 4.60 -11.96 8.76
N ASN A 73 5.34 -11.92 9.87
CA ASN A 73 6.35 -12.94 10.17
C ASN A 73 5.78 -14.38 10.12
N GLN A 74 4.56 -14.55 10.59
CA GLN A 74 3.87 -15.86 10.57
C GLN A 74 3.42 -16.33 9.17
N GLU A 75 3.40 -15.44 8.20
CA GLU A 75 3.04 -15.74 6.80
C GLU A 75 4.28 -16.03 5.93
N LEU A 76 5.46 -15.62 6.40
CA LEU A 76 6.65 -15.46 5.57
C LEU A 76 7.07 -16.78 4.91
N ASP A 77 7.19 -17.86 5.68
CA ASP A 77 7.63 -19.15 5.16
C ASP A 77 6.70 -19.66 4.06
N ARG A 78 5.38 -19.62 4.31
CA ARG A 78 4.37 -20.01 3.33
C ARG A 78 4.39 -19.15 2.06
N VAL A 79 4.58 -17.86 2.21
CA VAL A 79 4.57 -16.91 1.08
C VAL A 79 5.83 -17.08 0.23
N LEU A 80 6.97 -17.40 0.85
CA LEU A 80 8.24 -17.57 0.15
C LEU A 80 8.40 -18.90 -0.56
N GLU A 81 7.67 -19.94 -0.15
CA GLU A 81 7.82 -21.32 -0.66
C GLU A 81 7.76 -21.40 -2.20
N ARG A 82 6.93 -20.62 -2.86
CA ARG A 82 6.73 -20.60 -4.31
C ARG A 82 6.77 -19.19 -4.90
N ALA A 83 7.57 -18.31 -4.30
CA ALA A 83 7.65 -16.91 -4.69
C ALA A 83 8.74 -16.64 -5.74
N SER A 84 8.47 -15.66 -6.58
CA SER A 84 9.45 -15.00 -7.45
C SER A 84 9.40 -13.52 -7.15
N TYR A 85 10.41 -12.98 -6.48
CA TYR A 85 10.33 -11.62 -5.94
C TYR A 85 11.61 -10.84 -6.08
N GLN A 86 11.47 -9.54 -6.01
CA GLN A 86 12.56 -8.59 -5.86
C GLN A 86 12.36 -7.80 -4.58
N LEU A 87 13.42 -7.70 -3.77
CA LEU A 87 13.41 -6.86 -2.59
C LEU A 87 13.77 -5.42 -2.91
N ILE A 88 13.07 -4.51 -2.27
CA ILE A 88 13.38 -3.09 -2.31
C ILE A 88 13.55 -2.56 -0.89
N LYS A 89 14.60 -1.77 -0.69
CA LYS A 89 14.84 -1.10 0.57
C LYS A 89 14.00 0.18 0.65
N ARG A 90 13.23 0.30 1.70
CA ARG A 90 12.48 1.50 2.04
C ARG A 90 13.11 2.17 3.25
N SER A 91 13.74 3.30 3.03
CA SER A 91 14.37 4.13 4.05
C SER A 91 13.88 5.58 3.95
N GLY A 92 14.52 6.51 4.63
CA GLY A 92 14.27 7.94 4.55
C GLY A 92 14.12 8.59 5.91
N PHE A 93 13.87 9.89 5.91
CA PHE A 93 13.64 10.66 7.13
C PHE A 93 12.15 10.75 7.46
N VAL A 94 11.88 10.99 8.75
CA VAL A 94 10.52 11.31 9.20
C VAL A 94 10.19 12.73 8.74
N ALA A 95 9.03 12.90 8.12
CA ALA A 95 8.56 14.19 7.61
C ALA A 95 7.60 14.89 8.60
N SER A 96 7.80 14.69 9.89
CA SER A 96 7.00 15.32 10.97
C SER A 96 7.86 16.27 11.74
N ALA A 97 7.43 17.51 11.86
CA ALA A 97 8.11 18.53 12.65
C ALA A 97 8.01 18.29 14.17
N THR A 98 7.04 17.47 14.60
CA THR A 98 6.80 17.14 16.00
C THR A 98 7.39 15.80 16.43
N PHE A 99 8.07 15.09 15.54
CA PHE A 99 8.59 13.75 15.83
C PHE A 99 9.81 13.76 16.75
N ALA A 100 10.70 14.71 16.53
CA ALA A 100 11.92 14.93 17.31
C ALA A 100 12.49 16.32 16.98
N ASP A 101 13.34 16.84 17.84
CA ASP A 101 13.99 18.16 17.67
C ASP A 101 14.91 18.20 16.44
N GLU A 102 15.45 17.06 16.04
CA GLU A 102 16.30 16.92 14.86
C GLU A 102 15.70 15.94 13.84
N PRO A 103 16.06 16.06 12.53
CA PRO A 103 15.65 15.12 11.51
C PRO A 103 16.11 13.70 11.85
N LYS A 104 15.17 12.79 12.08
CA LYS A 104 15.45 11.37 12.40
C LYS A 104 15.20 10.48 11.19
N ARG A 105 16.09 9.52 10.98
CA ARG A 105 15.88 8.47 9.99
C ARG A 105 14.87 7.45 10.48
N LYS A 106 14.03 6.98 9.56
CA LYS A 106 13.17 5.82 9.78
C LYS A 106 14.02 4.56 9.85
N ARG A 107 13.52 3.55 10.55
CA ARG A 107 14.06 2.19 10.44
C ARG A 107 13.94 1.73 8.99
N ASP A 108 15.02 1.16 8.47
CA ASP A 108 15.02 0.57 7.14
C ASP A 108 14.08 -0.64 7.11
N LEU A 109 13.26 -0.71 6.08
CA LEU A 109 12.36 -1.84 5.82
C LEU A 109 12.69 -2.41 4.45
N PHE A 110 12.97 -3.71 4.40
CA PHE A 110 13.07 -4.45 3.15
C PHE A 110 11.70 -5.07 2.84
N ALA A 111 11.17 -4.78 1.68
CA ALA A 111 9.84 -5.20 1.28
C ALA A 111 9.87 -5.74 -0.15
N PHE A 112 8.87 -6.51 -0.52
CA PHE A 112 8.71 -6.98 -1.88
C PHE A 112 8.28 -5.84 -2.80
N SER A 113 8.94 -5.75 -3.93
CA SER A 113 8.62 -4.80 -4.99
C SER A 113 7.31 -5.16 -5.68
N SER A 114 6.61 -4.16 -6.22
CA SER A 114 5.54 -4.40 -7.19
C SER A 114 6.06 -5.25 -8.36
N GLY A 115 5.23 -6.15 -8.88
CA GLY A 115 5.61 -7.16 -9.87
C GLY A 115 6.11 -8.47 -9.27
N SER A 116 6.35 -8.56 -7.96
CA SER A 116 6.67 -9.83 -7.31
C SER A 116 5.46 -10.76 -7.35
N CYS A 117 5.73 -12.05 -7.58
CA CYS A 117 4.73 -13.10 -7.75
C CYS A 117 4.78 -14.08 -6.59
N PHE A 118 3.61 -14.50 -6.16
CA PHE A 118 3.42 -15.43 -5.04
C PHE A 118 2.40 -16.50 -5.40
N TYR A 119 2.24 -17.47 -4.52
CA TYR A 119 1.19 -18.48 -4.64
C TYR A 119 0.21 -18.34 -3.46
N GLY A 120 -1.03 -17.99 -3.77
CA GLY A 120 -2.04 -17.66 -2.76
C GLY A 120 -1.94 -16.22 -2.25
N SER A 121 -2.87 -15.85 -1.37
CA SER A 121 -2.94 -14.54 -0.76
C SER A 121 -2.21 -14.48 0.58
N PHE A 122 -1.85 -13.28 0.99
CA PHE A 122 -1.39 -12.96 2.34
C PHE A 122 -1.88 -11.58 2.75
N ARG A 123 -1.95 -11.31 4.03
CA ARG A 123 -2.52 -10.06 4.55
C ARG A 123 -1.52 -8.92 4.58
N GLY A 124 -0.25 -9.23 4.88
CA GLY A 124 0.72 -8.20 5.19
C GLY A 124 0.30 -7.34 6.38
N ASP A 125 1.03 -6.28 6.67
CA ASP A 125 0.76 -5.45 7.85
C ASP A 125 1.10 -3.97 7.61
N ILE A 126 0.87 -3.18 8.67
CA ILE A 126 1.31 -1.80 8.79
C ILE A 126 2.42 -1.77 9.83
N TYR A 127 3.64 -1.48 9.38
CA TYR A 127 4.84 -1.53 10.23
C TYR A 127 5.16 -0.16 10.82
N ASP A 128 5.39 -0.10 12.11
CA ASP A 128 5.98 1.07 12.73
C ASP A 128 7.49 1.10 12.45
N VAL A 129 7.94 2.13 11.77
CA VAL A 129 9.34 2.36 11.40
C VAL A 129 9.95 3.54 12.16
N ALA A 130 9.32 3.97 13.25
CA ALA A 130 9.87 4.98 14.15
C ALA A 130 11.17 4.51 14.80
N VAL A 131 12.08 5.46 15.04
CA VAL A 131 13.29 5.26 15.81
C VAL A 131 13.43 6.45 16.77
N ASN A 132 13.27 6.20 18.05
CA ASN A 132 13.47 7.19 19.12
C ASN A 132 12.73 8.53 18.88
N GLY A 133 11.44 8.46 18.56
CA GLY A 133 10.57 9.64 18.42
C GLY A 133 9.34 9.55 19.32
N ILE A 134 8.60 10.63 19.41
CA ILE A 134 7.46 10.78 20.35
C ILE A 134 6.14 10.19 19.84
N HIS A 135 6.10 9.78 18.57
CA HIS A 135 4.91 9.15 17.98
C HIS A 135 5.32 8.07 16.96
N PRO A 136 4.43 7.09 16.65
CA PRO A 136 4.69 6.09 15.65
C PRO A 136 4.81 6.68 14.24
N VAL A 137 5.57 6.00 13.37
CA VAL A 137 5.71 6.33 11.95
C VAL A 137 5.36 5.09 11.14
N TYR A 138 4.18 5.08 10.59
CA TYR A 138 3.65 3.90 9.93
C TYR A 138 4.10 3.78 8.47
N ARG A 139 4.40 2.55 8.10
CA ARG A 139 4.61 2.12 6.71
C ARG A 139 3.56 1.08 6.35
N TYR A 140 2.67 1.45 5.45
CA TYR A 140 1.70 0.51 4.88
C TYR A 140 2.43 -0.49 3.96
N ALA A 141 2.24 -1.79 4.21
CA ALA A 141 2.88 -2.86 3.46
C ALA A 141 1.92 -4.05 3.22
N LYS A 142 0.62 -3.79 3.13
CA LYS A 142 -0.37 -4.78 2.70
C LYS A 142 -0.35 -4.91 1.17
N PRO A 143 -0.46 -6.14 0.63
CA PRO A 143 -0.43 -6.36 -0.80
C PRO A 143 -1.74 -5.92 -1.48
N LEU A 144 -1.61 -5.41 -2.69
CA LEU A 144 -2.69 -5.36 -3.67
C LEU A 144 -2.41 -6.44 -4.69
N LEU A 145 -3.13 -7.54 -4.64
CA LEU A 145 -2.89 -8.73 -5.47
C LEU A 145 -3.80 -8.76 -6.67
N ILE A 146 -3.26 -9.22 -7.80
CA ILE A 146 -4.00 -9.54 -9.01
C ILE A 146 -3.72 -10.98 -9.40
N SER A 147 -4.76 -11.73 -9.77
CA SER A 147 -4.59 -13.10 -10.26
C SER A 147 -3.85 -13.11 -11.59
N LEU A 148 -2.87 -14.00 -11.72
CA LEU A 148 -2.26 -14.35 -12.99
C LEU A 148 -3.07 -15.51 -13.58
N ALA A 149 -3.34 -15.41 -14.86
CA ALA A 149 -4.10 -16.43 -15.57
C ALA A 149 -3.38 -17.78 -15.56
#